data_487795379fa6bef9cba6a6a779218d66
#
_entry.id   487795379fa6bef9cba6a6a779218d66
#
_cell.length_a   1.000
_cell.length_b   1.000
_cell.length_c   1.000
_cell.angle_alpha   90.00
_cell.angle_beta   90.00
_cell.angle_gamma   90.00
#
_symmetry.space_group_name_H-M   'P 1'
#
loop_
_entity.id
_entity.type
_entity.pdbx_description
1 polymer ?
#
loop_
_entity_poly.entity_id
_entity_poly.type
_entity_poly.pdbx_seq_one_letter_code
_entity_poly.pdbx_strand_id
1 'polypeptide(L)'
;MKKNWFCNILLTLIVSCSLFIQVAEASPNAAFAKPQQRVDIGGRKLHLYCSGTGNTTVVFDAPGSHGGWAWFKVQPEVAKHTRACVYDRAGFGFSDPAPRPNTSENAVEDLHKALQVAGINPPYLLVGNSLGGGNAQVYAYRYPEQVKGLVLVEPQTEDETERLNKITEGKIKQFDAMWKEVNAYCLGEAIKGFKKGSKALANCVGNQVTLYGPVLGKAVASIMMKPTYWQTRVDESNAFNSSDEQLRALRKPFGDLPLLVLTRGVNENAIPGKPQSAMNKAAEDENEKIHKEIASLSTKGKQRVIPGASHIIQFERPAAVVQAVLEVLKLIE
;
A
#
# COMPACT_ATOMS: atom_id res chain seq x y z
N MET A 1 -29.81 7.07 -89.24
CA MET A 1 -28.68 6.09 -89.23
C MET A 1 -27.59 6.64 -88.38
N LYS A 2 -27.36 6.08 -87.22
CA LYS A 2 -26.10 5.91 -86.44
C LYS A 2 -26.50 5.51 -84.99
N LYS A 3 -26.30 4.26 -84.70
CA LYS A 3 -26.45 3.66 -83.37
C LYS A 3 -25.25 4.05 -82.55
N ASN A 4 -25.48 4.64 -81.34
CA ASN A 4 -24.45 4.79 -80.32
C ASN A 4 -24.79 3.85 -79.17
N TRP A 5 -23.83 2.97 -78.96
CA TRP A 5 -23.86 1.96 -77.91
C TRP A 5 -23.16 2.58 -76.69
N PHE A 6 -23.86 2.81 -75.56
CA PHE A 6 -23.29 3.18 -74.30
C PHE A 6 -23.19 1.92 -73.43
N CYS A 7 -21.95 1.56 -73.14
CA CYS A 7 -21.54 0.52 -72.22
C CYS A 7 -21.65 1.09 -70.79
N ASN A 8 -22.60 0.60 -69.99
CA ASN A 8 -22.68 0.94 -68.54
C ASN A 8 -21.76 0.04 -67.75
N ILE A 9 -20.67 0.56 -67.21
CA ILE A 9 -19.82 -0.09 -66.22
C ILE A 9 -20.33 0.28 -64.85
N LEU A 10 -20.98 -0.71 -64.18
CA LEU A 10 -21.37 -0.62 -62.76
C LEU A 10 -20.13 -0.86 -61.89
N LEU A 11 -19.58 0.23 -61.32
CA LEU A 11 -18.55 0.12 -60.28
C LEU A 11 -19.22 -0.15 -58.94
N THR A 12 -19.14 -1.37 -58.45
CA THR A 12 -19.54 -1.77 -57.08
C THR A 12 -18.43 -1.36 -56.10
N LEU A 13 -18.63 -0.26 -55.40
CA LEU A 13 -17.82 0.14 -54.26
C LEU A 13 -18.13 -0.76 -53.06
N ILE A 14 -17.27 -1.71 -52.78
CA ILE A 14 -17.27 -2.46 -51.52
C ILE A 14 -16.67 -1.55 -50.44
N VAL A 15 -17.52 -0.91 -49.65
CA VAL A 15 -17.09 -0.22 -48.42
C VAL A 15 -16.87 -1.28 -47.37
N SER A 16 -15.61 -1.66 -47.18
CA SER A 16 -15.17 -2.49 -46.03
C SER A 16 -15.28 -1.66 -44.76
N CYS A 17 -16.39 -1.83 -44.04
CA CYS A 17 -16.54 -1.26 -42.69
C CYS A 17 -15.71 -2.09 -41.71
N SER A 18 -14.43 -1.73 -41.56
CA SER A 18 -13.57 -2.28 -40.52
C SER A 18 -14.07 -1.77 -39.18
N LEU A 19 -14.87 -2.58 -38.48
CA LEU A 19 -15.18 -2.37 -37.08
C LEU A 19 -13.89 -2.45 -36.29
N PHE A 20 -13.26 -1.32 -36.02
CA PHE A 20 -12.27 -1.20 -34.96
C PHE A 20 -13.02 -1.39 -33.64
N ILE A 21 -13.04 -2.62 -33.14
CA ILE A 21 -13.35 -2.89 -31.74
C ILE A 21 -12.21 -2.24 -30.94
N GLN A 22 -12.42 -1.00 -30.50
CA GLN A 22 -11.60 -0.42 -29.44
C GLN A 22 -11.87 -1.27 -28.19
N VAL A 23 -11.00 -2.24 -27.95
CA VAL A 23 -10.89 -2.84 -26.64
C VAL A 23 -10.47 -1.69 -25.73
N ALA A 24 -11.41 -1.12 -24.99
CA ALA A 24 -11.11 -0.15 -23.96
C ALA A 24 -10.15 -0.85 -23.00
N GLU A 25 -8.87 -0.50 -23.01
CA GLU A 25 -7.92 -0.94 -21.99
C GLU A 25 -8.54 -0.59 -20.64
N ALA A 26 -8.87 -1.63 -19.89
CA ALA A 26 -9.41 -1.44 -18.55
C ALA A 26 -8.39 -0.62 -17.77
N SER A 27 -8.81 0.55 -17.26
CA SER A 27 -7.96 1.40 -16.43
C SER A 27 -7.18 0.51 -15.45
N PRO A 28 -5.85 0.66 -15.32
CA PRO A 28 -5.04 -0.13 -14.39
C PRO A 28 -5.64 -0.21 -12.98
N ASN A 29 -6.37 0.83 -12.58
CA ASN A 29 -7.06 0.93 -11.29
C ASN A 29 -8.28 -0.01 -11.17
N ALA A 30 -8.84 -0.48 -12.29
CA ALA A 30 -10.02 -1.35 -12.26
C ALA A 30 -9.73 -2.73 -11.64
N ALA A 31 -8.49 -3.20 -11.73
CA ALA A 31 -8.08 -4.46 -11.12
C ALA A 31 -8.14 -4.40 -9.58
N PHE A 32 -7.82 -3.26 -8.99
CA PHE A 32 -7.89 -3.04 -7.53
C PHE A 32 -9.33 -2.84 -7.00
N ALA A 33 -10.28 -2.62 -7.90
CA ALA A 33 -11.67 -2.33 -7.53
C ALA A 33 -12.54 -3.59 -7.32
N LYS A 34 -12.00 -4.77 -7.53
CA LYS A 34 -12.69 -6.06 -7.42
C LYS A 34 -11.75 -7.13 -6.88
N PRO A 35 -12.30 -8.17 -6.22
CA PRO A 35 -11.47 -9.28 -5.75
C PRO A 35 -10.82 -9.99 -6.95
N GLN A 36 -9.53 -10.32 -6.79
CA GLN A 36 -8.77 -11.12 -7.72
C GLN A 36 -8.64 -12.57 -7.15
N GLN A 37 -7.45 -12.97 -6.75
CA GLN A 37 -7.25 -14.27 -6.13
C GLN A 37 -7.57 -14.19 -4.63
N ARG A 38 -8.44 -15.08 -4.14
CA ARG A 38 -8.71 -15.26 -2.71
C ARG A 38 -8.17 -16.62 -2.28
N VAL A 39 -7.09 -16.59 -1.51
CA VAL A 39 -6.32 -17.76 -1.09
C VAL A 39 -6.79 -18.23 0.26
N ASP A 40 -7.19 -19.50 0.39
CA ASP A 40 -7.59 -20.10 1.66
C ASP A 40 -6.34 -20.43 2.50
N ILE A 41 -6.21 -19.77 3.65
CA ILE A 41 -5.08 -19.95 4.57
C ILE A 41 -5.46 -20.81 5.81
N GLY A 42 -6.51 -21.59 5.68
CA GLY A 42 -7.01 -22.48 6.74
C GLY A 42 -8.33 -21.99 7.33
N GLY A 43 -9.40 -22.04 6.51
CA GLY A 43 -10.76 -21.69 6.87
C GLY A 43 -11.12 -20.19 6.74
N ARG A 44 -10.17 -19.36 6.28
CA ARG A 44 -10.38 -17.96 5.90
C ARG A 44 -9.52 -17.60 4.70
N LYS A 45 -9.94 -16.60 3.93
CA LYS A 45 -9.31 -16.28 2.65
C LYS A 45 -8.65 -14.91 2.69
N LEU A 46 -7.37 -14.86 2.32
CA LEU A 46 -6.69 -13.61 2.00
C LEU A 46 -6.78 -13.29 0.52
N HIS A 47 -6.97 -12.02 0.23
CA HIS A 47 -6.95 -11.50 -1.13
C HIS A 47 -5.52 -11.16 -1.56
N LEU A 48 -5.15 -11.65 -2.74
CA LEU A 48 -3.91 -11.36 -3.45
C LEU A 48 -4.24 -10.85 -4.86
N TYR A 49 -3.48 -9.87 -5.31
CA TYR A 49 -3.46 -9.44 -6.70
C TYR A 49 -2.03 -9.32 -7.20
N CYS A 50 -1.65 -10.19 -8.13
CA CYS A 50 -0.35 -10.19 -8.76
C CYS A 50 -0.48 -9.89 -10.25
N SER A 51 0.47 -9.16 -10.81
CA SER A 51 0.63 -8.96 -12.25
C SER A 51 2.10 -8.91 -12.63
N GLY A 52 2.40 -9.02 -13.92
CA GLY A 52 3.78 -9.16 -14.39
C GLY A 52 4.34 -10.56 -14.19
N THR A 53 5.55 -10.77 -14.73
CA THR A 53 6.29 -12.05 -14.66
C THR A 53 7.77 -11.76 -14.42
N GLY A 54 8.45 -12.63 -13.67
CA GLY A 54 9.88 -12.50 -13.36
C GLY A 54 10.30 -13.55 -12.34
N ASN A 55 11.60 -13.64 -12.10
CA ASN A 55 12.19 -14.61 -11.16
C ASN A 55 12.06 -14.13 -9.70
N THR A 56 12.14 -12.81 -9.48
CA THR A 56 11.93 -12.20 -8.17
C THR A 56 10.51 -11.65 -8.08
N THR A 57 9.79 -11.99 -7.01
CA THR A 57 8.47 -11.41 -6.76
C THR A 57 8.58 -10.19 -5.84
N VAL A 58 8.08 -9.05 -6.28
CA VAL A 58 7.90 -7.86 -5.43
C VAL A 58 6.57 -7.98 -4.69
N VAL A 59 6.61 -7.95 -3.36
CA VAL A 59 5.41 -8.04 -2.51
C VAL A 59 5.22 -6.73 -1.75
N PHE A 60 4.06 -6.12 -1.91
CA PHE A 60 3.73 -4.82 -1.32
C PHE A 60 2.81 -4.97 -0.12
N ASP A 61 3.20 -4.41 1.02
CA ASP A 61 2.36 -4.28 2.21
C ASP A 61 1.91 -2.83 2.40
N ALA A 62 0.61 -2.65 2.57
CA ALA A 62 -0.03 -1.34 2.65
C ALA A 62 0.20 -0.66 4.02
N PRO A 63 0.07 0.67 4.12
CA PRO A 63 0.04 1.35 5.40
C PRO A 63 -1.13 0.89 6.27
N GLY A 64 -1.13 1.22 7.52
CA GLY A 64 -2.24 0.97 8.43
C GLY A 64 -3.56 1.47 7.85
N SER A 65 -4.63 0.76 8.13
CA SER A 65 -5.99 1.10 7.67
C SER A 65 -6.24 0.99 6.16
N HIS A 66 -5.30 0.48 5.39
CA HIS A 66 -5.44 0.32 3.93
C HIS A 66 -5.30 -1.14 3.51
N GLY A 67 -5.86 -1.45 2.34
CA GLY A 67 -5.59 -2.69 1.62
C GLY A 67 -4.61 -2.47 0.46
N GLY A 68 -4.41 -3.50 -0.34
CA GLY A 68 -3.48 -3.49 -1.48
C GLY A 68 -3.72 -2.37 -2.49
N TRP A 69 -4.92 -1.77 -2.50
CA TRP A 69 -5.21 -0.60 -3.34
C TRP A 69 -4.32 0.62 -3.05
N ALA A 70 -3.68 0.69 -1.88
CA ALA A 70 -2.72 1.77 -1.59
C ALA A 70 -1.55 1.83 -2.58
N TRP A 71 -1.31 0.76 -3.30
CA TRP A 71 -0.22 0.62 -4.26
C TRP A 71 -0.63 0.78 -5.74
N PHE A 72 -1.86 1.26 -6.00
CA PHE A 72 -2.44 1.32 -7.34
C PHE A 72 -1.66 2.15 -8.37
N LYS A 73 -0.82 3.11 -7.92
CA LYS A 73 0.07 3.90 -8.78
C LYS A 73 1.47 3.30 -8.94
N VAL A 74 1.85 2.34 -8.10
CA VAL A 74 3.22 1.80 -8.04
C VAL A 74 3.27 0.38 -8.58
N GLN A 75 2.40 -0.51 -8.09
CA GLN A 75 2.41 -1.93 -8.45
C GLN A 75 2.30 -2.17 -9.97
N PRO A 76 1.43 -1.48 -10.75
CA PRO A 76 1.35 -1.70 -12.18
C PRO A 76 2.63 -1.31 -12.94
N GLU A 77 3.35 -0.28 -12.46
CA GLU A 77 4.60 0.15 -13.07
C GLU A 77 5.73 -0.86 -12.79
N VAL A 78 5.83 -1.36 -11.55
CA VAL A 78 6.79 -2.42 -11.19
C VAL A 78 6.47 -3.72 -11.92
N ALA A 79 5.21 -4.03 -12.13
CA ALA A 79 4.76 -5.22 -12.85
C ALA A 79 5.19 -5.29 -14.32
N LYS A 80 5.62 -4.18 -14.91
CA LYS A 80 6.22 -4.15 -16.26
C LYS A 80 7.61 -4.77 -16.28
N HIS A 81 8.27 -4.94 -15.14
CA HIS A 81 9.65 -5.39 -15.01
C HIS A 81 9.77 -6.76 -14.34
N THR A 82 8.88 -7.10 -13.42
CA THR A 82 8.88 -8.38 -12.71
C THR A 82 7.48 -8.73 -12.22
N ARG A 83 7.31 -9.88 -11.54
CA ARG A 83 6.05 -10.16 -10.84
C ARG A 83 5.90 -9.24 -9.65
N ALA A 84 4.77 -8.54 -9.56
CA ALA A 84 4.45 -7.58 -8.50
C ALA A 84 3.09 -7.92 -7.89
N CYS A 85 3.07 -8.18 -6.59
CA CYS A 85 1.90 -8.61 -5.83
C CYS A 85 1.55 -7.61 -4.73
N VAL A 86 0.28 -7.25 -4.64
CA VAL A 86 -0.30 -6.62 -3.46
C VAL A 86 -1.21 -7.61 -2.76
N TYR A 87 -1.46 -7.40 -1.47
CA TYR A 87 -2.43 -8.18 -0.73
C TYR A 87 -3.25 -7.29 0.20
N ASP A 88 -4.39 -7.78 0.63
CA ASP A 88 -5.16 -7.17 1.69
C ASP A 88 -4.90 -7.92 2.99
N ARG A 89 -4.40 -7.25 4.04
CA ARG A 89 -4.32 -7.84 5.38
C ARG A 89 -5.70 -8.30 5.84
N ALA A 90 -5.72 -9.26 6.76
CA ALA A 90 -6.96 -9.80 7.30
C ALA A 90 -7.94 -8.69 7.73
N GLY A 91 -9.18 -8.77 7.25
CA GLY A 91 -10.26 -7.82 7.53
C GLY A 91 -10.26 -6.55 6.67
N PHE A 92 -9.19 -6.28 5.91
CA PHE A 92 -9.18 -5.20 4.94
C PHE A 92 -9.57 -5.69 3.54
N GLY A 93 -10.03 -4.75 2.71
CA GLY A 93 -10.30 -4.99 1.30
C GLY A 93 -11.25 -6.13 1.05
N PHE A 94 -10.73 -7.15 0.40
CA PHE A 94 -11.45 -8.37 0.03
C PHE A 94 -11.00 -9.59 0.84
N SER A 95 -10.17 -9.40 1.89
CA SER A 95 -9.76 -10.45 2.81
C SER A 95 -10.78 -10.67 3.92
N ASP A 96 -10.91 -11.92 4.35
CA ASP A 96 -11.70 -12.26 5.53
C ASP A 96 -11.02 -11.75 6.80
N PRO A 97 -11.77 -11.39 7.85
CA PRO A 97 -11.19 -10.98 9.13
C PRO A 97 -10.44 -12.13 9.81
N ALA A 98 -9.49 -11.79 10.68
CA ALA A 98 -8.80 -12.76 11.52
C ALA A 98 -9.55 -12.97 12.84
N PRO A 99 -9.52 -14.18 13.40
CA PRO A 99 -10.03 -14.46 14.75
C PRO A 99 -9.02 -14.11 15.86
N ARG A 100 -7.93 -13.42 15.50
CA ARG A 100 -6.79 -13.07 16.35
C ARG A 100 -6.39 -11.61 16.14
N PRO A 101 -5.66 -10.98 17.10
CA PRO A 101 -5.24 -9.59 16.96
C PRO A 101 -4.46 -9.31 15.66
N ASN A 102 -4.66 -8.14 15.08
CA ASN A 102 -3.97 -7.69 13.86
C ASN A 102 -2.57 -7.14 14.18
N THR A 103 -1.71 -7.96 14.79
CA THR A 103 -0.31 -7.64 15.05
C THR A 103 0.55 -7.88 13.81
N SER A 104 1.75 -7.29 13.78
CA SER A 104 2.70 -7.50 12.68
C SER A 104 3.08 -8.97 12.49
N GLU A 105 3.32 -9.73 13.56
CA GLU A 105 3.63 -11.16 13.45
C GLU A 105 2.47 -11.95 12.85
N ASN A 106 1.23 -11.68 13.29
CA ASN A 106 0.05 -12.35 12.75
C ASN A 106 -0.19 -12.01 11.28
N ALA A 107 0.04 -10.75 10.89
CA ALA A 107 -0.07 -10.32 9.48
C ALA A 107 1.01 -10.98 8.61
N VAL A 108 2.22 -11.10 9.12
CA VAL A 108 3.35 -11.76 8.44
C VAL A 108 3.13 -13.26 8.27
N GLU A 109 2.63 -13.96 9.31
CA GLU A 109 2.28 -15.39 9.20
C GLU A 109 1.19 -15.61 8.16
N ASP A 110 0.17 -14.77 8.14
CA ASP A 110 -0.91 -14.83 7.16
C ASP A 110 -0.40 -14.62 5.74
N LEU A 111 0.43 -13.60 5.52
CA LEU A 111 1.05 -13.33 4.22
C LEU A 111 1.92 -14.51 3.77
N HIS A 112 2.80 -15.00 4.66
CA HIS A 112 3.67 -16.13 4.36
C HIS A 112 2.86 -17.35 3.91
N LYS A 113 1.82 -17.71 4.65
CA LYS A 113 0.95 -18.82 4.30
C LYS A 113 0.19 -18.57 2.99
N ALA A 114 -0.29 -17.35 2.77
CA ALA A 114 -0.98 -17.00 1.53
C ALA A 114 -0.08 -17.12 0.30
N LEU A 115 1.17 -16.66 0.39
CA LEU A 115 2.16 -16.80 -0.69
C LEU A 115 2.45 -18.27 -1.00
N GLN A 116 2.66 -19.11 0.05
CA GLN A 116 2.89 -20.55 -0.11
C GLN A 116 1.71 -21.25 -0.80
N VAL A 117 0.48 -21.03 -0.31
CA VAL A 117 -0.72 -21.66 -0.87
C VAL A 117 -1.01 -21.18 -2.28
N ALA A 118 -0.72 -19.92 -2.59
CA ALA A 118 -0.85 -19.36 -3.94
C ALA A 118 0.23 -19.85 -4.92
N GLY A 119 1.24 -20.61 -4.47
CA GLY A 119 2.36 -21.04 -5.31
C GLY A 119 3.28 -19.89 -5.73
N ILE A 120 3.30 -18.81 -4.96
CA ILE A 120 4.20 -17.67 -5.18
C ILE A 120 5.46 -17.93 -4.36
N ASN A 121 6.47 -18.46 -5.04
CA ASN A 121 7.71 -18.89 -4.40
C ASN A 121 8.72 -17.73 -4.27
N PRO A 122 9.60 -17.73 -3.25
CA PRO A 122 10.71 -16.78 -3.16
C PRO A 122 11.68 -16.98 -4.35
N PRO A 123 12.56 -15.99 -4.64
CA PRO A 123 12.92 -14.89 -3.76
C PRO A 123 11.95 -13.72 -3.81
N TYR A 124 11.83 -12.99 -2.67
CA TYR A 124 11.01 -11.79 -2.54
C TYR A 124 11.85 -10.52 -2.40
N LEU A 125 11.38 -9.45 -3.03
CA LEU A 125 11.67 -8.07 -2.66
C LEU A 125 10.43 -7.53 -1.94
N LEU A 126 10.55 -7.20 -0.65
CA LEU A 126 9.43 -6.67 0.11
C LEU A 126 9.41 -5.14 0.06
N VAL A 127 8.23 -4.59 -0.14
CA VAL A 127 7.99 -3.14 -0.17
C VAL A 127 6.88 -2.82 0.81
N GLY A 128 7.15 -1.97 1.80
CA GLY A 128 6.15 -1.63 2.81
C GLY A 128 6.12 -0.14 3.14
N ASN A 129 4.91 0.42 3.31
CA ASN A 129 4.74 1.79 3.80
C ASN A 129 4.19 1.78 5.22
N SER A 130 4.75 2.62 6.11
CA SER A 130 4.27 2.79 7.49
C SER A 130 4.21 1.44 8.22
N LEU A 131 3.07 1.02 8.74
CA LEU A 131 2.85 -0.31 9.33
C LEU A 131 3.32 -1.44 8.40
N GLY A 132 3.03 -1.34 7.10
CA GLY A 132 3.53 -2.31 6.11
C GLY A 132 5.05 -2.36 6.03
N GLY A 133 5.73 -1.25 6.32
CA GLY A 133 7.19 -1.20 6.45
C GLY A 133 7.70 -1.92 7.70
N GLY A 134 6.96 -1.84 8.80
CA GLY A 134 7.20 -2.66 10.01
C GLY A 134 7.01 -4.14 9.72
N ASN A 135 5.90 -4.51 9.08
CA ASN A 135 5.61 -5.90 8.68
C ASN A 135 6.68 -6.47 7.74
N ALA A 136 7.17 -5.68 6.77
CA ALA A 136 8.24 -6.11 5.86
C ALA A 136 9.54 -6.42 6.61
N GLN A 137 9.87 -5.63 7.65
CA GLN A 137 11.02 -5.91 8.53
C GLN A 137 10.78 -7.20 9.33
N VAL A 138 9.61 -7.38 9.95
CA VAL A 138 9.24 -8.61 10.68
C VAL A 138 9.32 -9.83 9.76
N TYR A 139 8.84 -9.73 8.52
CA TYR A 139 8.94 -10.81 7.55
C TYR A 139 10.40 -11.17 7.24
N ALA A 140 11.24 -10.16 7.00
CA ALA A 140 12.65 -10.39 6.72
C ALA A 140 13.42 -10.99 7.91
N TYR A 141 13.02 -10.69 9.14
CA TYR A 141 13.59 -11.33 10.34
C TYR A 141 13.14 -12.77 10.52
N ARG A 142 11.88 -13.08 10.20
CA ARG A 142 11.30 -14.40 10.37
C ARG A 142 11.68 -15.38 9.26
N TYR A 143 11.80 -14.89 8.04
CA TYR A 143 12.05 -15.70 6.84
C TYR A 143 13.21 -15.12 6.00
N PRO A 144 14.41 -14.97 6.60
CA PRO A 144 15.53 -14.27 5.94
C PRO A 144 16.00 -14.94 4.65
N GLU A 145 15.84 -16.26 4.54
CA GLU A 145 16.21 -17.02 3.35
C GLU A 145 15.31 -16.72 2.13
N GLN A 146 14.11 -16.20 2.37
CA GLN A 146 13.14 -15.89 1.32
C GLN A 146 13.25 -14.46 0.80
N VAL A 147 13.89 -13.56 1.59
CA VAL A 147 13.95 -12.12 1.28
C VAL A 147 15.31 -11.76 0.74
N LYS A 148 15.34 -11.14 -0.44
CA LYS A 148 16.56 -10.69 -1.11
C LYS A 148 16.73 -9.18 -1.14
N GLY A 149 15.72 -8.42 -0.73
CA GLY A 149 15.80 -6.97 -0.63
C GLY A 149 14.60 -6.36 0.08
N LEU A 150 14.79 -5.12 0.56
CA LEU A 150 13.75 -4.33 1.21
C LEU A 150 13.69 -2.93 0.62
N VAL A 151 12.48 -2.44 0.36
CA VAL A 151 12.19 -1.01 0.13
C VAL A 151 11.17 -0.57 1.17
N LEU A 152 11.60 0.24 2.12
CA LEU A 152 10.80 0.71 3.23
C LEU A 152 10.40 2.18 2.96
N VAL A 153 9.11 2.44 2.87
CA VAL A 153 8.55 3.76 2.53
C VAL A 153 7.96 4.34 3.80
N GLU A 154 8.60 5.34 4.39
CA GLU A 154 8.15 5.91 5.67
C GLU A 154 7.79 4.82 6.70
N PRO A 155 8.70 3.87 6.96
CA PRO A 155 8.36 2.67 7.71
C PRO A 155 8.10 2.97 9.18
N GLN A 156 7.08 2.32 9.75
CA GLN A 156 6.96 2.21 11.20
C GLN A 156 8.16 1.46 11.78
N THR A 157 8.61 1.90 12.92
CA THR A 157 9.66 1.23 13.68
C THR A 157 9.32 1.25 15.18
N GLU A 158 9.90 0.32 15.92
CA GLU A 158 9.82 0.32 17.36
C GLU A 158 10.44 1.60 17.93
N ASP A 159 9.91 2.06 19.05
CA ASP A 159 10.33 3.28 19.75
C ASP A 159 10.05 4.61 19.01
N GLU A 160 9.59 4.60 17.76
CA GLU A 160 9.27 5.83 17.03
C GLU A 160 8.26 6.69 17.79
N THR A 161 7.13 6.10 18.18
CA THR A 161 6.09 6.81 18.94
C THR A 161 6.66 7.40 20.23
N GLU A 162 7.50 6.67 20.96
CA GLU A 162 8.06 7.14 22.23
C GLU A 162 9.07 8.28 22.00
N ARG A 163 9.94 8.13 21.00
CA ARG A 163 10.96 9.15 20.64
C ARG A 163 10.31 10.44 20.18
N LEU A 164 9.36 10.37 19.26
CA LEU A 164 8.63 11.53 18.74
C LEU A 164 7.74 12.16 19.81
N ASN A 165 7.11 11.35 20.66
CA ASN A 165 6.27 11.84 21.74
C ASN A 165 7.04 12.66 22.75
N LYS A 166 8.29 12.29 23.05
CA LYS A 166 9.18 13.04 23.92
C LYS A 166 9.49 14.44 23.35
N ILE A 167 9.75 14.53 22.04
CA ILE A 167 10.04 15.79 21.33
C ILE A 167 8.79 16.66 21.21
N THR A 168 7.64 16.04 20.99
CA THR A 168 6.36 16.74 20.75
C THR A 168 5.56 16.98 22.04
N GLU A 169 6.17 16.77 23.22
CA GLU A 169 5.54 17.02 24.53
C GLU A 169 4.19 16.31 24.68
N GLY A 170 4.12 15.04 24.25
CA GLY A 170 2.90 14.22 24.37
C GLY A 170 1.91 14.30 23.21
N LYS A 171 2.13 15.14 22.20
CA LYS A 171 1.17 15.34 21.10
C LYS A 171 0.99 14.12 20.22
N ILE A 172 2.03 13.30 20.05
CA ILE A 172 1.90 12.05 19.26
C ILE A 172 0.91 11.10 19.95
N LYS A 173 1.04 10.87 21.25
CA LYS A 173 0.10 10.01 21.99
C LYS A 173 -1.32 10.60 22.03
N GLN A 174 -1.46 11.92 22.07
CA GLN A 174 -2.77 12.59 21.96
C GLN A 174 -3.40 12.35 20.58
N PHE A 175 -2.60 12.44 19.53
CA PHE A 175 -3.03 12.16 18.15
C PHE A 175 -3.48 10.70 17.99
N ASP A 176 -2.71 9.74 18.53
CA ASP A 176 -3.05 8.32 18.51
C ASP A 176 -4.35 8.05 19.27
N ALA A 177 -4.54 8.66 20.44
CA ALA A 177 -5.78 8.56 21.20
C ALA A 177 -6.98 9.12 20.41
N MET A 178 -6.83 10.28 19.78
CA MET A 178 -7.86 10.86 18.90
C MET A 178 -8.23 9.90 17.75
N TRP A 179 -7.25 9.28 17.10
CA TRP A 179 -7.52 8.33 16.02
C TRP A 179 -8.24 7.06 16.51
N LYS A 180 -7.95 6.59 17.72
CA LYS A 180 -8.70 5.48 18.35
C LYS A 180 -10.16 5.85 18.57
N GLU A 181 -10.43 7.06 19.05
CA GLU A 181 -11.80 7.58 19.21
C GLU A 181 -12.52 7.72 17.87
N VAL A 182 -11.85 8.25 16.83
CA VAL A 182 -12.40 8.35 15.46
C VAL A 182 -12.74 6.98 14.91
N ASN A 183 -11.86 5.99 15.06
CA ASN A 183 -12.11 4.62 14.59
C ASN A 183 -13.31 4.00 15.31
N ALA A 184 -13.42 4.16 16.64
CA ALA A 184 -14.54 3.65 17.43
C ALA A 184 -15.87 4.35 17.05
N TYR A 185 -15.86 5.68 16.85
CA TYR A 185 -17.00 6.44 16.36
C TYR A 185 -17.46 5.94 14.99
N CYS A 186 -16.54 5.80 14.04
CA CYS A 186 -16.87 5.36 12.69
C CYS A 186 -17.37 3.90 12.66
N LEU A 187 -16.85 3.02 13.54
CA LEU A 187 -17.40 1.69 13.74
C LEU A 187 -18.86 1.75 14.20
N GLY A 188 -19.16 2.57 15.21
CA GLY A 188 -20.53 2.76 15.69
C GLY A 188 -21.48 3.25 14.60
N GLU A 189 -21.04 4.17 13.76
CA GLU A 189 -21.84 4.70 12.65
C GLU A 189 -21.99 3.67 11.51
N ALA A 190 -20.95 2.88 11.22
CA ALA A 190 -21.02 1.80 10.25
C ALA A 190 -22.01 0.69 10.66
N ILE A 191 -22.05 0.34 11.95
CA ILE A 191 -23.00 -0.64 12.52
C ILE A 191 -24.47 -0.14 12.35
N LYS A 192 -24.71 1.15 12.56
CA LYS A 192 -26.03 1.78 12.36
C LYS A 192 -26.40 1.90 10.87
N GLY A 193 -25.43 1.78 9.99
CA GLY A 193 -25.54 2.07 8.56
C GLY A 193 -25.41 3.56 8.26
N PHE A 194 -24.40 3.94 7.47
CA PHE A 194 -24.17 5.33 7.06
C PHE A 194 -25.34 5.89 6.26
N LYS A 195 -25.91 7.00 6.70
CA LYS A 195 -26.99 7.70 5.97
C LYS A 195 -26.38 8.61 4.90
N LYS A 196 -26.94 8.57 3.69
CA LYS A 196 -26.54 9.45 2.59
C LYS A 196 -26.63 10.92 3.02
N GLY A 197 -25.54 11.69 2.78
CA GLY A 197 -25.43 13.10 3.13
C GLY A 197 -25.17 13.39 4.61
N SER A 198 -25.00 12.36 5.46
CA SER A 198 -24.67 12.58 6.87
C SER A 198 -23.23 13.05 7.08
N LYS A 199 -23.01 13.79 8.18
CA LYS A 199 -21.64 14.15 8.61
C LYS A 199 -20.79 12.92 8.91
N ALA A 200 -21.39 11.86 9.46
CA ALA A 200 -20.69 10.61 9.71
C ALA A 200 -20.15 9.99 8.41
N LEU A 201 -20.97 9.90 7.35
CA LEU A 201 -20.50 9.42 6.04
C LEU A 201 -19.38 10.29 5.49
N ALA A 202 -19.50 11.62 5.57
CA ALA A 202 -18.47 12.53 5.09
C ALA A 202 -17.15 12.41 5.88
N ASN A 203 -17.22 12.28 7.20
CA ASN A 203 -16.05 12.22 8.07
C ASN A 203 -15.35 10.85 8.05
N CYS A 204 -16.12 9.76 8.02
CA CYS A 204 -15.57 8.40 8.10
C CYS A 204 -15.17 7.86 6.72
N VAL A 205 -16.00 8.05 5.70
CA VAL A 205 -15.76 7.52 4.36
C VAL A 205 -15.16 8.57 3.43
N GLY A 206 -15.67 9.81 3.47
CA GLY A 206 -15.19 10.91 2.64
C GLY A 206 -15.40 10.69 1.14
N ASN A 207 -14.67 11.45 0.34
CA ASN A 207 -14.74 11.36 -1.12
C ASN A 207 -13.57 10.54 -1.70
N GLN A 208 -13.70 9.23 -1.70
CA GLN A 208 -12.69 8.31 -2.21
C GLN A 208 -12.49 8.42 -3.74
N VAL A 209 -13.50 8.91 -4.46
CA VAL A 209 -13.41 9.12 -5.92
C VAL A 209 -12.37 10.18 -6.27
N THR A 210 -12.22 11.22 -5.46
CA THR A 210 -11.18 12.23 -5.66
C THR A 210 -9.77 11.65 -5.53
N LEU A 211 -9.57 10.69 -4.60
CA LEU A 211 -8.27 10.09 -4.33
C LEU A 211 -7.89 8.99 -5.33
N TYR A 212 -8.85 8.14 -5.70
CA TYR A 212 -8.60 6.90 -6.44
C TYR A 212 -9.25 6.87 -7.83
N GLY A 213 -9.96 7.92 -8.22
CA GLY A 213 -10.77 7.94 -9.45
C GLY A 213 -12.10 7.20 -9.32
N PRO A 214 -12.93 7.25 -10.38
CA PRO A 214 -14.34 6.87 -10.28
C PRO A 214 -14.57 5.36 -10.02
N VAL A 215 -13.73 4.49 -10.55
CA VAL A 215 -13.91 3.03 -10.42
C VAL A 215 -13.39 2.55 -9.07
N LEU A 216 -12.11 2.76 -8.80
CA LEU A 216 -11.48 2.33 -7.55
C LEU A 216 -12.04 3.07 -6.33
N GLY A 217 -12.27 4.38 -6.44
CA GLY A 217 -12.81 5.18 -5.34
C GLY A 217 -14.20 4.73 -4.88
N LYS A 218 -15.08 4.31 -5.81
CA LYS A 218 -16.38 3.72 -5.45
C LYS A 218 -16.22 2.38 -4.72
N ALA A 219 -15.27 1.55 -5.15
CA ALA A 219 -14.99 0.27 -4.51
C ALA A 219 -14.44 0.47 -3.08
N VAL A 220 -13.45 1.37 -2.91
CA VAL A 220 -12.88 1.71 -1.59
C VAL A 220 -13.94 2.29 -0.68
N ALA A 221 -14.78 3.22 -1.16
CA ALA A 221 -15.90 3.75 -0.38
C ALA A 221 -16.86 2.63 0.07
N SER A 222 -17.19 1.69 -0.82
CA SER A 222 -18.03 0.53 -0.48
C SER A 222 -17.40 -0.37 0.59
N ILE A 223 -16.09 -0.54 0.58
CA ILE A 223 -15.35 -1.27 1.63
C ILE A 223 -15.45 -0.51 2.95
N MET A 224 -15.18 0.80 2.95
CA MET A 224 -15.20 1.65 4.14
C MET A 224 -16.59 1.83 4.74
N MET A 225 -17.66 1.56 4.00
CA MET A 225 -19.02 1.56 4.53
C MET A 225 -19.34 0.32 5.39
N LYS A 226 -18.52 -0.72 5.36
CA LYS A 226 -18.76 -1.97 6.09
C LYS A 226 -18.30 -1.87 7.55
N PRO A 227 -19.09 -2.38 8.52
CA PRO A 227 -18.65 -2.46 9.93
C PRO A 227 -17.34 -3.25 10.09
N THR A 228 -17.12 -4.30 9.30
CA THR A 228 -15.92 -5.13 9.34
C THR A 228 -14.65 -4.34 9.08
N TYR A 229 -14.67 -3.37 8.16
CA TYR A 229 -13.53 -2.50 7.90
C TYR A 229 -13.15 -1.67 9.12
N TRP A 230 -14.13 -1.06 9.80
CA TRP A 230 -13.88 -0.22 10.98
C TRP A 230 -13.52 -1.04 12.21
N GLN A 231 -14.12 -2.24 12.37
CA GLN A 231 -13.70 -3.16 13.41
C GLN A 231 -12.22 -3.53 13.24
N THR A 232 -11.81 -3.87 12.00
CA THR A 232 -10.40 -4.19 11.71
C THR A 232 -9.46 -3.02 11.99
N ARG A 233 -9.88 -1.78 11.71
CA ARG A 233 -9.09 -0.59 12.06
C ARG A 233 -8.94 -0.39 13.57
N VAL A 234 -10.00 -0.64 14.33
CA VAL A 234 -9.95 -0.60 15.80
C VAL A 234 -8.99 -1.67 16.31
N ASP A 235 -9.07 -2.90 15.79
CA ASP A 235 -8.24 -4.01 16.20
C ASP A 235 -6.76 -3.77 15.84
N GLU A 236 -6.47 -3.27 14.64
CA GLU A 236 -5.10 -2.90 14.19
C GLU A 236 -4.53 -1.77 15.06
N SER A 237 -5.32 -0.74 15.34
CA SER A 237 -4.91 0.38 16.20
C SER A 237 -4.64 -0.07 17.65
N ASN A 238 -5.39 -1.04 18.16
CA ASN A 238 -5.16 -1.60 19.48
C ASN A 238 -3.93 -2.51 19.54
N ALA A 239 -3.60 -3.17 18.42
CA ALA A 239 -2.45 -4.07 18.31
C ALA A 239 -1.12 -3.36 18.03
N PHE A 240 -1.13 -2.02 17.83
CA PHE A 240 0.04 -1.25 17.41
C PHE A 240 1.22 -1.41 18.36
N ASN A 241 1.01 -1.22 19.68
CA ASN A 241 2.08 -1.39 20.66
C ASN A 241 2.66 -2.80 20.69
N SER A 242 1.81 -3.83 20.52
CA SER A 242 2.29 -5.22 20.44
C SER A 242 3.11 -5.46 19.18
N SER A 243 2.78 -4.80 18.06
CA SER A 243 3.59 -4.82 16.84
C SER A 243 4.96 -4.19 17.04
N ASP A 244 5.05 -3.08 17.75
CA ASP A 244 6.33 -2.43 18.10
C ASP A 244 7.18 -3.34 19.02
N GLU A 245 6.57 -3.97 20.03
CA GLU A 245 7.25 -4.93 20.91
C GLU A 245 7.79 -6.13 20.13
N GLN A 246 7.00 -6.68 19.19
CA GLN A 246 7.41 -7.79 18.32
C GLN A 246 8.59 -7.38 17.43
N LEU A 247 8.54 -6.20 16.81
CA LEU A 247 9.62 -5.70 15.97
C LEU A 247 10.89 -5.48 16.81
N ARG A 248 10.79 -4.89 18.01
CA ARG A 248 11.89 -4.69 18.94
C ARG A 248 12.56 -6.00 19.34
N ALA A 249 11.75 -7.03 19.65
CA ALA A 249 12.24 -8.34 20.04
C ALA A 249 13.00 -9.07 18.91
N LEU A 250 12.64 -8.80 17.65
CA LEU A 250 13.24 -9.42 16.47
C LEU A 250 14.43 -8.63 15.92
N ARG A 251 14.60 -7.36 16.30
CA ARG A 251 15.60 -6.47 15.72
C ARG A 251 17.01 -7.03 15.81
N LYS A 252 17.65 -7.11 14.66
CA LYS A 252 19.05 -7.50 14.46
C LYS A 252 19.57 -6.91 13.14
N PRO A 253 20.87 -6.90 12.90
CA PRO A 253 21.41 -6.51 11.59
C PRO A 253 20.84 -7.40 10.46
N PHE A 254 20.55 -6.79 9.31
CA PHE A 254 20.16 -7.48 8.08
C PHE A 254 21.37 -8.01 7.28
N GLY A 255 22.60 -7.85 7.79
CA GLY A 255 23.81 -8.24 7.08
C GLY A 255 24.04 -7.39 5.83
N ASP A 256 24.15 -8.04 4.67
CA ASP A 256 24.36 -7.36 3.38
C ASP A 256 23.10 -7.31 2.50
N LEU A 257 21.91 -7.46 3.11
CA LEU A 257 20.64 -7.39 2.40
C LEU A 257 20.46 -6.00 1.76
N PRO A 258 20.26 -5.87 0.44
CA PRO A 258 19.92 -4.59 -0.19
C PRO A 258 18.69 -3.96 0.46
N LEU A 259 18.87 -2.77 1.01
CA LEU A 259 17.85 -2.04 1.78
C LEU A 259 17.82 -0.57 1.36
N LEU A 260 16.66 -0.08 0.95
CA LEU A 260 16.44 1.34 0.67
C LEU A 260 15.28 1.87 1.50
N VAL A 261 15.56 2.85 2.35
CA VAL A 261 14.55 3.53 3.16
C VAL A 261 14.22 4.88 2.51
N LEU A 262 12.96 5.10 2.18
CA LEU A 262 12.46 6.37 1.67
C LEU A 262 11.83 7.17 2.81
N THR A 263 12.31 8.39 2.98
CA THR A 263 11.86 9.30 4.03
C THR A 263 11.14 10.49 3.40
N ARG A 264 10.05 10.94 4.00
CA ARG A 264 9.33 12.15 3.58
C ARG A 264 10.23 13.38 3.62
N GLY A 265 9.98 14.33 2.72
CA GLY A 265 10.66 15.62 2.69
C GLY A 265 9.78 16.79 3.11
N VAL A 266 8.54 16.51 3.51
CA VAL A 266 7.57 17.51 3.98
C VAL A 266 6.91 17.01 5.25
N ASN A 267 6.94 17.86 6.29
CA ASN A 267 6.22 17.58 7.52
C ASN A 267 4.71 17.63 7.27
N GLU A 268 3.99 16.61 7.72
CA GLU A 268 2.52 16.52 7.60
C GLU A 268 1.78 17.63 8.31
N ASN A 269 2.38 18.20 9.35
CA ASN A 269 1.84 19.32 10.11
C ASN A 269 2.33 20.68 9.61
N ALA A 270 3.07 20.72 8.48
CA ALA A 270 3.53 21.96 7.89
C ALA A 270 2.33 22.76 7.33
N ILE A 271 2.21 23.99 7.74
CA ILE A 271 1.21 24.92 7.17
C ILE A 271 1.83 25.56 5.93
N PRO A 272 1.22 25.37 4.73
CA PRO A 272 1.75 25.97 3.50
C PRO A 272 2.01 27.47 3.65
N GLY A 273 3.21 27.92 3.26
CA GLY A 273 3.61 29.34 3.32
C GLY A 273 3.98 29.85 4.71
N LYS A 274 3.99 29.01 5.75
CA LYS A 274 4.46 29.41 7.09
C LYS A 274 5.74 28.64 7.45
N PRO A 275 6.66 29.28 8.18
CA PRO A 275 7.82 28.58 8.76
C PRO A 275 7.37 27.45 9.68
N GLN A 276 8.08 26.35 9.67
CA GLN A 276 7.86 25.27 10.63
C GLN A 276 8.21 25.74 12.06
N SER A 277 7.43 25.28 13.04
CA SER A 277 7.81 25.44 14.44
C SER A 277 9.10 24.66 14.75
N ALA A 278 9.86 25.11 15.73
CA ALA A 278 11.06 24.39 16.19
C ALA A 278 10.74 22.95 16.60
N MET A 279 9.58 22.71 17.23
CA MET A 279 9.10 21.37 17.60
C MET A 279 8.88 20.48 16.37
N ASN A 280 8.18 21.00 15.35
CA ASN A 280 7.94 20.23 14.12
C ASN A 280 9.25 19.90 13.42
N LYS A 281 10.17 20.86 13.34
CA LYS A 281 11.50 20.62 12.78
C LYS A 281 12.26 19.54 13.55
N ALA A 282 12.28 19.61 14.88
CA ALA A 282 12.96 18.62 15.71
C ALA A 282 12.34 17.21 15.54
N ALA A 283 11.01 17.11 15.39
CA ALA A 283 10.33 15.85 15.14
C ALA A 283 10.71 15.27 13.76
N GLU A 284 10.83 16.11 12.73
CA GLU A 284 11.30 15.65 11.40
C GLU A 284 12.76 15.23 11.41
N ASP A 285 13.63 15.99 12.08
CA ASP A 285 15.05 15.64 12.24
C ASP A 285 15.20 14.28 12.95
N GLU A 286 14.36 13.99 13.95
CA GLU A 286 14.34 12.70 14.64
C GLU A 286 13.78 11.57 13.74
N ASN A 287 12.71 11.83 12.99
CA ASN A 287 12.18 10.87 12.04
C ASN A 287 13.23 10.48 10.98
N GLU A 288 13.94 11.46 10.43
CA GLU A 288 15.03 11.21 9.49
C GLU A 288 16.15 10.38 10.13
N LYS A 289 16.50 10.65 11.38
CA LYS A 289 17.49 9.90 12.14
C LYS A 289 17.06 8.46 12.37
N ILE A 290 15.81 8.22 12.76
CA ILE A 290 15.24 6.88 12.91
C ILE A 290 15.37 6.09 11.60
N HIS A 291 15.03 6.68 10.47
CA HIS A 291 15.15 6.03 9.16
C HIS A 291 16.62 5.76 8.75
N LYS A 292 17.56 6.61 9.15
CA LYS A 292 19.01 6.35 8.99
C LYS A 292 19.46 5.15 9.84
N GLU A 293 18.94 5.04 11.06
CA GLU A 293 19.23 3.90 11.94
C GLU A 293 18.72 2.60 11.33
N ILE A 294 17.49 2.59 10.74
CA ILE A 294 16.97 1.43 10.02
C ILE A 294 17.86 1.09 8.82
N ALA A 295 18.24 2.08 8.02
CA ALA A 295 19.11 1.85 6.88
C ALA A 295 20.47 1.26 7.29
N SER A 296 21.01 1.67 8.43
CA SER A 296 22.28 1.19 8.96
C SER A 296 22.27 -0.27 9.43
N LEU A 297 21.09 -0.90 9.55
CA LEU A 297 20.98 -2.33 9.85
C LEU A 297 21.50 -3.23 8.71
N SER A 298 21.68 -2.67 7.51
CA SER A 298 22.32 -3.36 6.41
C SER A 298 23.59 -2.65 5.96
N THR A 299 24.66 -3.41 5.67
CA THR A 299 25.91 -2.87 5.09
C THR A 299 25.70 -2.30 3.69
N LYS A 300 24.59 -2.69 3.00
CA LYS A 300 24.14 -2.14 1.71
C LYS A 300 22.96 -1.19 1.86
N GLY A 301 22.60 -0.85 3.11
CA GLY A 301 21.45 -0.01 3.40
C GLY A 301 21.69 1.46 3.02
N LYS A 302 20.68 2.08 2.47
CA LYS A 302 20.65 3.50 2.11
C LYS A 302 19.35 4.15 2.56
N GLN A 303 19.43 5.44 2.89
CA GLN A 303 18.26 6.29 3.09
C GLN A 303 18.19 7.34 1.99
N ARG A 304 16.98 7.68 1.58
CA ARG A 304 16.71 8.74 0.62
C ARG A 304 15.52 9.58 1.05
N VAL A 305 15.77 10.88 1.26
CA VAL A 305 14.68 11.85 1.47
C VAL A 305 14.03 12.18 0.13
N ILE A 306 12.68 12.15 0.09
CA ILE A 306 11.88 12.41 -1.12
C ILE A 306 11.29 13.82 -1.04
N PRO A 307 11.84 14.80 -1.75
CA PRO A 307 11.38 16.19 -1.69
C PRO A 307 9.90 16.33 -2.07
N GLY A 308 9.17 17.12 -1.30
CA GLY A 308 7.76 17.43 -1.54
C GLY A 308 6.81 16.23 -1.39
N ALA A 309 7.22 15.17 -0.70
CA ALA A 309 6.36 14.07 -0.31
C ALA A 309 6.12 14.09 1.20
N SER A 310 4.89 13.80 1.61
CA SER A 310 4.50 13.52 2.99
C SER A 310 4.61 12.01 3.29
N HIS A 311 3.98 11.55 4.36
CA HIS A 311 3.97 10.14 4.80
C HIS A 311 3.51 9.13 3.73
N ILE A 312 2.66 9.56 2.79
CA ILE A 312 2.11 8.69 1.75
C ILE A 312 2.85 8.87 0.41
N ILE A 313 4.17 8.66 0.41
CA ILE A 313 5.05 8.88 -0.76
C ILE A 313 4.55 8.16 -2.02
N GLN A 314 4.00 6.95 -1.89
CA GLN A 314 3.47 6.15 -3.01
C GLN A 314 2.26 6.80 -3.71
N PHE A 315 1.56 7.73 -3.06
CA PHE A 315 0.46 8.50 -3.67
C PHE A 315 0.95 9.77 -4.34
N GLU A 316 1.88 10.47 -3.68
CA GLU A 316 2.33 11.81 -4.06
C GLU A 316 3.52 11.80 -5.01
N ARG A 317 4.41 10.82 -4.85
CA ARG A 317 5.64 10.63 -5.64
C ARG A 317 5.81 9.17 -6.06
N PRO A 318 4.83 8.53 -6.73
CA PRO A 318 4.87 7.12 -7.08
C PRO A 318 6.13 6.74 -7.88
N ALA A 319 6.59 7.62 -8.77
CA ALA A 319 7.80 7.39 -9.56
C ALA A 319 9.05 7.20 -8.69
N ALA A 320 9.16 7.91 -7.55
CA ALA A 320 10.29 7.75 -6.63
C ALA A 320 10.29 6.36 -5.99
N VAL A 321 9.11 5.83 -5.65
CA VAL A 321 8.97 4.48 -5.10
C VAL A 321 9.26 3.44 -6.17
N VAL A 322 8.75 3.61 -7.39
CA VAL A 322 9.05 2.71 -8.52
C VAL A 322 10.56 2.64 -8.76
N GLN A 323 11.24 3.80 -8.84
CA GLN A 323 12.70 3.85 -9.00
C GLN A 323 13.43 3.12 -7.88
N ALA A 324 13.02 3.31 -6.62
CA ALA A 324 13.62 2.62 -5.48
C ALA A 324 13.48 1.10 -5.58
N VAL A 325 12.30 0.63 -5.97
CA VAL A 325 12.04 -0.81 -6.16
C VAL A 325 12.92 -1.36 -7.29
N LEU A 326 12.99 -0.68 -8.43
CA LEU A 326 13.81 -1.11 -9.57
C LEU A 326 15.33 -1.05 -9.27
N GLU A 327 15.77 -0.07 -8.46
CA GLU A 327 17.16 0.01 -8.01
C GLU A 327 17.53 -1.22 -7.16
N VAL A 328 16.69 -1.57 -6.18
CA VAL A 328 16.94 -2.75 -5.33
C VAL A 328 16.78 -4.04 -6.15
N LEU A 329 15.79 -4.14 -7.03
CA LEU A 329 15.61 -5.30 -7.91
C LEU A 329 16.85 -5.59 -8.72
N LYS A 330 17.47 -4.56 -9.31
CA LYS A 330 18.72 -4.68 -10.09
C LYS A 330 19.93 -5.14 -9.25
N LEU A 331 19.91 -4.96 -7.92
CA LEU A 331 21.00 -5.41 -7.04
C LEU A 331 20.88 -6.87 -6.62
N ILE A 332 19.73 -7.49 -6.84
CA ILE A 332 19.41 -8.85 -6.40
C ILE A 332 19.21 -9.84 -7.56
N GLU A 333 19.14 -9.36 -8.78
CA GLU A 333 19.16 -10.13 -10.04
C GLU A 333 20.59 -10.27 -10.58
#